data_d624c20906e37fd8feedd814c12e3042
#
_entry.id   d624c20906e37fd8feedd814c12e3042
#
_cell.length_a   1.000
_cell.length_b   1.000
_cell.length_c   1.000
_cell.angle_alpha   90.00
_cell.angle_beta   90.00
_cell.angle_gamma   90.00
#
_symmetry.space_group_name_H-M   'P 1'
#
loop_
_entity.id
_entity.type
_entity.pdbx_description
1 polymer ?
#
loop_
_entity_poly.entity_id
_entity_poly.type
_entity_poly.pdbx_seq_one_letter_code
_entity_poly.pdbx_strand_id
1 'polypeptide(L)'
;MTPEMPGPFDDRIELRGLELLVFCGVLDEEQARRQPFTFDIDIYLDLSEAATGDDLDQTVNYGATIELISAALQAERFLLLERMATRVADLVLSDANARSVTVTARKVRPPVPSILASTGVRIHRSQA
;
A
#
# COMPACT_ATOMS: atom_id res chain seq x y z
N MET A 1 6.81 -23.02 -6.51
CA MET A 1 6.92 -22.17 -7.72
C MET A 1 6.87 -20.71 -7.32
N THR A 2 7.85 -19.94 -7.75
CA THR A 2 7.90 -18.50 -7.46
C THR A 2 6.96 -17.79 -8.45
N PRO A 3 6.02 -16.95 -7.97
CA PRO A 3 5.18 -16.17 -8.85
C PRO A 3 6.02 -15.26 -9.76
N GLU A 4 5.61 -15.09 -11.00
CA GLU A 4 6.24 -14.14 -11.89
C GLU A 4 5.95 -12.71 -11.41
N MET A 5 6.96 -11.86 -11.50
CA MET A 5 6.78 -10.45 -11.26
C MET A 5 6.00 -9.82 -12.41
N PRO A 6 5.06 -8.90 -12.13
CA PRO A 6 4.32 -8.22 -13.18
C PRO A 6 5.24 -7.38 -14.05
N GLY A 7 4.94 -7.33 -15.34
CA GLY A 7 5.63 -6.48 -16.29
C GLY A 7 5.03 -5.09 -16.37
N PRO A 8 5.67 -4.17 -17.12
CA PRO A 8 5.21 -2.79 -17.21
C PRO A 8 3.87 -2.61 -17.92
N PHE A 9 3.42 -3.64 -18.66
CA PHE A 9 2.16 -3.59 -19.40
C PHE A 9 1.05 -4.46 -18.79
N ASP A 10 1.32 -5.08 -17.64
CA ASP A 10 0.30 -5.86 -16.95
C ASP A 10 -0.80 -4.94 -16.40
N ASP A 11 -2.03 -5.43 -16.48
CA ASP A 11 -3.19 -4.68 -15.98
C ASP A 11 -3.05 -4.43 -14.48
N ARG A 12 -3.39 -3.23 -14.06
CA ARG A 12 -3.35 -2.86 -12.65
C ARG A 12 -4.27 -1.69 -12.35
N ILE A 13 -4.72 -1.65 -11.11
CA ILE A 13 -5.33 -0.46 -10.52
C ILE A 13 -4.21 0.31 -9.85
N GLU A 14 -4.12 1.60 -10.13
CA GLU A 14 -3.08 2.46 -9.59
C GLU A 14 -3.66 3.45 -8.60
N LEU A 15 -3.21 3.36 -7.34
CA LEU A 15 -3.54 4.35 -6.31
C LEU A 15 -2.28 5.17 -6.06
N ARG A 16 -2.36 6.48 -6.23
CA ARG A 16 -1.20 7.37 -6.15
C ARG A 16 -1.39 8.43 -5.07
N GLY A 17 -0.37 8.56 -4.24
CA GLY A 17 -0.31 9.64 -3.27
C GLY A 17 -1.34 9.57 -2.16
N LEU A 18 -1.76 8.38 -1.76
CA LEU A 18 -2.64 8.23 -0.60
C LEU A 18 -1.89 8.70 0.65
N GLU A 19 -2.37 9.74 1.29
CA GLU A 19 -1.75 10.29 2.49
C GLU A 19 -2.51 9.88 3.73
N LEU A 20 -1.81 9.32 4.71
CA LEU A 20 -2.37 8.92 5.99
C LEU A 20 -1.48 9.41 7.12
N LEU A 21 -2.11 9.75 8.24
CA LEU A 21 -1.42 10.10 9.48
C LEU A 21 -1.34 8.86 10.35
N VAL A 22 -0.12 8.38 10.60
CA VAL A 22 0.13 7.07 11.25
C VAL A 22 1.23 7.22 12.31
N PHE A 23 1.15 6.42 13.37
CA PHE A 23 2.26 6.25 14.30
C PHE A 23 3.25 5.25 13.70
N CYS A 24 4.38 5.74 13.22
CA CYS A 24 5.43 4.90 12.66
C CYS A 24 6.79 5.53 12.82
N GLY A 25 7.71 4.84 13.49
CA GLY A 25 9.08 5.26 13.70
C GLY A 25 9.67 4.65 14.95
N VAL A 26 11.01 4.55 14.99
CA VAL A 26 11.72 3.93 16.11
C VAL A 26 11.99 4.89 17.27
N LEU A 27 11.91 6.20 17.03
CA LEU A 27 12.16 7.21 18.05
C LEU A 27 10.92 7.40 18.93
N ASP A 28 11.14 7.68 20.22
CA ASP A 28 10.04 7.92 21.15
C ASP A 28 9.14 9.08 20.67
N GLU A 29 9.71 10.14 20.15
CA GLU A 29 8.97 11.27 19.61
C GLU A 29 8.09 10.88 18.42
N GLU A 30 8.50 9.90 17.62
CA GLU A 30 7.72 9.40 16.50
C GLU A 30 6.55 8.55 16.96
N GLN A 31 6.66 7.91 18.12
CA GLN A 31 5.58 7.14 18.72
C GLN A 31 4.61 8.03 19.52
N ALA A 32 4.99 9.27 19.80
CA ALA A 32 4.18 10.20 20.56
C ALA A 32 3.12 10.92 19.72
N ARG A 33 3.27 10.92 18.40
CA ARG A 33 2.35 11.65 17.51
C ARG A 33 2.28 10.96 16.15
N ARG A 34 1.15 11.19 15.46
CA ARG A 34 0.97 10.74 14.09
C ARG A 34 1.79 11.61 13.15
N GLN A 35 2.31 10.98 12.10
CA GLN A 35 3.07 11.67 11.05
C GLN A 35 2.48 11.35 9.67
N PRO A 36 2.69 12.23 8.68
CA PRO A 36 2.22 11.95 7.33
C PRO A 36 3.09 10.93 6.61
N PHE A 37 2.44 9.96 6.02
CA PHE A 37 3.05 8.98 5.11
C PHE A 37 2.26 8.98 3.82
N THR A 38 2.94 8.78 2.71
CA THR A 38 2.29 8.65 1.40
C THR A 38 2.48 7.23 0.88
N PHE A 39 1.45 6.75 0.20
CA PHE A 39 1.42 5.40 -0.35
C PHE A 39 1.09 5.44 -1.83
N ASP A 40 1.90 4.73 -2.62
CA ASP A 40 1.57 4.38 -3.99
C ASP A 40 1.32 2.88 -4.01
N ILE A 41 0.19 2.48 -4.55
CA ILE A 41 -0.26 1.09 -4.51
C ILE A 41 -0.65 0.67 -5.91
N ASP A 42 0.00 -0.37 -6.44
CA ASP A 42 -0.37 -1.00 -7.70
C ASP A 42 -1.01 -2.35 -7.38
N ILE A 43 -2.27 -2.50 -7.73
CA ILE A 43 -3.02 -3.74 -7.52
C ILE A 43 -3.12 -4.45 -8.86
N TYR A 44 -2.47 -5.59 -9.00
CA TYR A 44 -2.40 -6.34 -10.25
C TYR A 44 -3.51 -7.38 -10.30
N LEU A 45 -4.26 -7.36 -11.38
CA LEU A 45 -5.30 -8.33 -11.70
C LEU A 45 -5.65 -8.20 -13.18
N ASP A 46 -6.27 -9.22 -13.74
CA ASP A 46 -6.80 -9.14 -15.10
C ASP A 46 -8.07 -8.29 -15.07
N LEU A 47 -8.08 -7.16 -15.79
CA LEU A 47 -9.19 -6.21 -15.83
C LEU A 47 -10.15 -6.45 -17.00
N SER A 48 -9.94 -7.50 -17.82
CA SER A 48 -10.72 -7.72 -19.04
C SER A 48 -12.19 -8.02 -18.77
N GLU A 49 -12.49 -8.79 -17.73
CA GLU A 49 -13.89 -9.12 -17.39
C GLU A 49 -14.66 -7.87 -16.90
N ALA A 50 -14.03 -7.08 -16.06
CA ALA A 50 -14.62 -5.83 -15.59
C ALA A 50 -14.84 -4.84 -16.75
N ALA A 51 -13.87 -4.77 -17.66
CA ALA A 51 -13.95 -3.91 -18.83
C ALA A 51 -15.07 -4.32 -19.80
N THR A 52 -15.32 -5.61 -19.92
CA THR A 52 -16.36 -6.14 -20.80
C THR A 52 -17.76 -6.02 -20.18
N GLY A 53 -17.88 -6.42 -18.92
CA GLY A 53 -19.18 -6.53 -18.24
C GLY A 53 -19.59 -5.30 -17.44
N ASP A 54 -18.64 -4.39 -17.18
CA ASP A 54 -18.87 -3.20 -16.34
C ASP A 54 -19.44 -3.58 -14.97
N ASP A 55 -18.87 -4.62 -14.37
CA ASP A 55 -19.33 -5.23 -13.12
C ASP A 55 -18.25 -5.08 -12.03
N LEU A 56 -18.60 -4.41 -10.96
CA LEU A 56 -17.70 -4.16 -9.82
C LEU A 56 -17.23 -5.49 -9.18
N ASP A 57 -18.05 -6.54 -9.22
CA ASP A 57 -17.69 -7.83 -8.64
C ASP A 57 -16.54 -8.53 -9.38
N GLN A 58 -16.21 -8.08 -10.60
CA GLN A 58 -15.13 -8.62 -11.42
C GLN A 58 -13.79 -7.90 -11.22
N THR A 59 -13.74 -6.96 -10.31
CA THR A 59 -12.54 -6.15 -10.05
C THR A 59 -12.35 -5.94 -8.55
N VAL A 60 -11.43 -5.07 -8.19
CA VAL A 60 -11.23 -4.65 -6.79
C VAL A 60 -11.94 -3.31 -6.58
N ASN A 61 -12.79 -3.24 -5.56
CA ASN A 61 -13.38 -1.99 -5.13
C ASN A 61 -12.33 -1.18 -4.37
N TYR A 62 -11.61 -0.32 -5.08
CA TYR A 62 -10.49 0.43 -4.48
C TYR A 62 -10.95 1.39 -3.37
N GLY A 63 -12.17 1.91 -3.44
CA GLY A 63 -12.72 2.75 -2.37
C GLY A 63 -12.83 1.99 -1.05
N ALA A 64 -13.36 0.77 -1.10
CA ALA A 64 -13.45 -0.10 0.07
C ALA A 64 -12.05 -0.49 0.57
N THR A 65 -11.12 -0.75 -0.34
CA THR A 65 -9.73 -1.06 0.00
C THR A 65 -9.05 0.10 0.74
N ILE A 66 -9.22 1.33 0.24
CA ILE A 66 -8.67 2.53 0.88
C ILE A 66 -9.25 2.71 2.28
N GLU A 67 -10.56 2.52 2.45
CA GLU A 67 -11.20 2.61 3.77
C GLU A 67 -10.62 1.58 4.75
N LEU A 68 -10.42 0.36 4.29
CA LEU A 68 -9.85 -0.71 5.10
C LEU A 68 -8.41 -0.37 5.53
N ILE A 69 -7.59 0.10 4.60
CA ILE A 69 -6.22 0.52 4.87
C ILE A 69 -6.21 1.68 5.87
N SER A 70 -7.01 2.71 5.64
CA SER A 70 -7.07 3.89 6.50
C SER A 70 -7.45 3.51 7.93
N ALA A 71 -8.49 2.69 8.10
CA ALA A 71 -8.94 2.26 9.41
C ALA A 71 -7.87 1.46 10.16
N ALA A 72 -7.23 0.51 9.48
CA ALA A 72 -6.22 -0.35 10.08
C ALA A 72 -4.97 0.44 10.49
N LEU A 73 -4.43 1.28 9.60
CA LEU A 73 -3.20 2.01 9.86
C LEU A 73 -3.39 3.09 10.94
N GLN A 74 -4.57 3.68 11.02
CA GLN A 74 -4.86 4.65 12.06
C GLN A 74 -5.02 4.00 13.45
N ALA A 75 -5.41 2.74 13.49
CA ALA A 75 -5.62 2.01 14.75
C ALA A 75 -4.36 1.33 15.28
N GLU A 76 -3.33 1.19 14.46
CA GLU A 76 -2.13 0.40 14.76
C GLU A 76 -0.91 1.32 14.88
N ARG A 77 0.15 0.79 15.51
CA ARG A 77 1.44 1.46 15.64
C ARG A 77 2.51 0.62 14.99
N PHE A 78 3.46 1.28 14.33
CA PHE A 78 4.55 0.62 13.61
C PHE A 78 5.88 1.21 14.03
N LEU A 79 6.93 0.40 14.04
CA LEU A 79 8.31 0.86 14.19
C LEU A 79 8.95 1.13 12.84
N LEU A 80 8.69 0.25 11.88
CA LEU A 80 9.38 0.24 10.58
C LEU A 80 8.41 0.47 9.43
N LEU A 81 8.88 1.20 8.39
CA LEU A 81 8.16 1.35 7.13
C LEU A 81 7.87 0.00 6.49
N GLU A 82 8.79 -0.94 6.58
CA GLU A 82 8.67 -2.29 6.02
C GLU A 82 7.46 -3.02 6.59
N ARG A 83 7.24 -2.90 7.89
CA ARG A 83 6.09 -3.53 8.56
C ARG A 83 4.78 -2.87 8.13
N MET A 84 4.77 -1.54 8.06
CA MET A 84 3.60 -0.79 7.64
C MET A 84 3.24 -1.09 6.19
N ALA A 85 4.22 -1.12 5.29
CA ALA A 85 4.00 -1.47 3.89
C ALA A 85 3.48 -2.90 3.74
N THR A 86 4.00 -3.85 4.51
CA THR A 86 3.53 -5.25 4.51
C THR A 86 2.09 -5.34 4.99
N ARG A 87 1.72 -4.56 6.01
CA ARG A 87 0.34 -4.51 6.49
C ARG A 87 -0.61 -4.03 5.39
N VAL A 88 -0.22 -3.00 4.65
CA VAL A 88 -1.01 -2.50 3.50
C VAL A 88 -1.16 -3.60 2.45
N ALA A 89 -0.09 -4.29 2.10
CA ALA A 89 -0.12 -5.38 1.13
C ALA A 89 -1.07 -6.50 1.57
N ASP A 90 -1.02 -6.90 2.83
CA ASP A 90 -1.90 -7.94 3.38
C ASP A 90 -3.37 -7.53 3.28
N LEU A 91 -3.67 -6.28 3.56
CA LEU A 91 -5.05 -5.76 3.47
C LEU A 91 -5.55 -5.75 2.02
N VAL A 92 -4.72 -5.34 1.07
CA VAL A 92 -5.08 -5.39 -0.35
C VAL A 92 -5.35 -6.84 -0.78
N LEU A 93 -4.48 -7.76 -0.37
CA LEU A 93 -4.59 -9.18 -0.76
C LEU A 93 -5.69 -9.93 -0.01
N SER A 94 -6.35 -9.29 0.96
CA SER A 94 -7.57 -9.86 1.55
C SER A 94 -8.74 -9.89 0.56
N ASP A 95 -8.67 -9.10 -0.50
CA ASP A 95 -9.58 -9.19 -1.63
C ASP A 95 -9.09 -10.31 -2.57
N ALA A 96 -9.91 -11.33 -2.77
CA ALA A 96 -9.55 -12.49 -3.59
C ALA A 96 -9.32 -12.13 -5.07
N ASN A 97 -9.87 -11.01 -5.54
CA ASN A 97 -9.66 -10.56 -6.92
C ASN A 97 -8.28 -9.93 -7.13
N ALA A 98 -7.62 -9.47 -6.08
CA ALA A 98 -6.26 -8.95 -6.18
C ALA A 98 -5.28 -10.11 -6.33
N ARG A 99 -4.54 -10.16 -7.45
CA ARG A 99 -3.56 -11.22 -7.69
C ARG A 99 -2.26 -10.95 -6.96
N SER A 100 -1.77 -9.74 -7.09
CA SER A 100 -0.56 -9.28 -6.41
C SER A 100 -0.63 -7.78 -6.21
N VAL A 101 0.31 -7.25 -5.43
CA VAL A 101 0.34 -5.83 -5.09
C VAL A 101 1.77 -5.36 -4.91
N THR A 102 2.05 -4.16 -5.43
CA THR A 102 3.27 -3.41 -5.12
C THR A 102 2.88 -2.22 -4.26
N VAL A 103 3.51 -2.09 -3.11
CA VAL A 103 3.28 -0.98 -2.18
C VAL A 103 4.58 -0.20 -2.02
N THR A 104 4.51 1.11 -2.26
CA THR A 104 5.59 2.04 -1.92
C THR A 104 5.08 2.93 -0.79
N ALA A 105 5.73 2.85 0.37
CA ALA A 105 5.40 3.67 1.53
C ALA A 105 6.54 4.66 1.76
N ARG A 106 6.20 5.96 1.91
CA ARG A 106 7.19 7.03 2.07
C ARG A 106 6.91 7.83 3.32
N LYS A 107 7.97 8.06 4.09
CA LYS A 107 7.97 9.01 5.19
C LYS A 107 8.31 10.38 4.61
N VAL A 108 7.38 11.32 4.72
CA VAL A 108 7.51 12.66 4.15
C VAL A 108 8.49 13.53 4.94
N ARG A 109 8.64 13.25 6.24
CA ARG A 109 9.51 14.00 7.14
C ARG A 109 10.46 13.06 7.88
N PRO A 110 11.51 12.55 7.19
CA PRO A 110 12.47 11.66 7.85
C PRO A 110 13.26 12.41 8.93
N PRO A 111 13.49 11.77 10.11
CA PRO A 111 14.15 12.42 11.23
C PRO A 111 15.68 12.36 11.11
N VAL A 112 16.22 12.93 10.03
CA VAL A 112 17.65 12.96 9.77
C VAL A 112 18.11 14.40 9.52
N PRO A 113 19.37 14.74 9.84
CA PRO A 113 19.87 16.10 9.68
C PRO A 113 20.17 16.49 8.22
N SER A 114 20.31 15.50 7.34
CA SER A 114 20.60 15.74 5.93
C SER A 114 19.35 16.20 5.19
N ILE A 115 19.53 16.97 4.13
CA ILE A 115 18.43 17.40 3.26
C ILE A 115 17.99 16.21 2.41
N LEU A 116 16.77 15.76 2.62
CA LEU A 116 16.20 14.59 1.96
C LEU A 116 14.71 14.84 1.75
N ALA A 117 14.24 14.67 0.51
CA ALA A 117 12.82 14.89 0.20
C ALA A 117 11.92 13.90 0.93
N SER A 118 12.29 12.64 0.92
CA SER A 118 11.56 11.58 1.61
C SER A 118 12.43 10.34 1.73
N THR A 119 12.01 9.40 2.57
CA THR A 119 12.56 8.04 2.57
C THR A 119 11.41 7.07 2.42
N GLY A 120 11.65 5.94 1.77
CA GLY A 120 10.59 4.99 1.53
C GLY A 120 11.08 3.57 1.31
N VAL A 121 10.13 2.66 1.34
CA VAL A 121 10.33 1.25 1.01
C VAL A 121 9.32 0.86 -0.07
N ARG A 122 9.72 -0.07 -0.92
CA ARG A 122 8.85 -0.64 -1.93
C ARG A 122 8.89 -2.15 -1.82
N ILE A 123 7.72 -2.75 -1.71
CA ILE A 123 7.59 -4.21 -1.60
C ILE A 123 6.61 -4.73 -2.63
N HIS A 124 6.76 -6.00 -2.99
CA HIS A 124 5.80 -6.71 -3.84
C HIS A 124 5.39 -8.00 -3.16
N ARG A 125 4.09 -8.29 -3.15
CA ARG A 125 3.52 -9.51 -2.55
C ARG A 125 2.45 -10.07 -3.46
N SER A 126 2.32 -11.40 -3.46
CA SER A 126 1.34 -12.12 -4.27
C SER A 126 0.40 -12.92 -3.39
N GLN A 127 -0.76 -13.28 -3.93
CA GLN A 127 -1.66 -14.24 -3.30
C GLN A 127 -0.93 -15.56 -3.08
N ALA A 128 -1.24 -16.17 -1.95
CA ALA A 128 -0.67 -17.46 -1.59
C ALA A 128 -1.18 -18.58 -2.51
#